data_33f9e93571f0a6f820e670c474de33ab
#
_entry.id   33f9e93571f0a6f820e670c474de33ab
#
_cell.length_a   1.000
_cell.length_b   1.000
_cell.length_c   1.000
_cell.angle_alpha   90.00
_cell.angle_beta   90.00
_cell.angle_gamma   90.00
#
_symmetry.space_group_name_H-M   'P 1'
#
loop_
_entity.id
_entity.type
_entity.pdbx_description
1 polymer ?
#
loop_
_entity_poly.entity_id
_entity_poly.type
_entity_poly.pdbx_seq_one_letter_code
_entity_poly.pdbx_strand_id
1 'polypeptide(L)'
;MNYKEKLKDIKAFVFDVDGVFTDGTVYLLPGENMCRAMSSLDGYAVIKALKQGYKVGIITGGSDPMVKYRFSYLRIVDYYPKSKDKIKDLEHFKAIYNLKDEEILSMGDDIPDREMLKQSHIAACPPNAVPEIKKIADYISPIKGGCISTFSSKIINLVFSYLSS
;
A
#
# COMPACT_ATOMS: atom_id res chain seq x y z
N MET A 1 2.36 -6.63 21.28
CA MET A 1 3.73 -6.34 20.74
C MET A 1 3.65 -4.99 20.03
N ASN A 2 4.61 -4.10 20.25
CA ASN A 2 4.59 -2.78 19.63
C ASN A 2 4.92 -2.96 18.14
N TYR A 3 4.17 -2.33 17.22
CA TYR A 3 4.42 -2.44 15.77
C TYR A 3 5.88 -2.09 15.40
N LYS A 4 6.56 -1.25 16.19
CA LYS A 4 7.97 -0.90 15.98
C LYS A 4 8.90 -2.10 16.06
N GLU A 5 8.61 -3.06 16.94
CA GLU A 5 9.42 -4.28 17.08
C GLU A 5 9.25 -5.23 15.87
N LYS A 6 8.10 -5.15 15.20
CA LYS A 6 7.78 -5.91 14.00
C LYS A 6 8.48 -5.36 12.74
N LEU A 7 8.90 -4.09 12.73
CA LEU A 7 9.46 -3.44 11.53
C LEU A 7 10.73 -4.11 11.00
N LYS A 8 11.52 -4.73 11.88
CA LYS A 8 12.76 -5.43 11.51
C LYS A 8 12.55 -6.67 10.64
N ASP A 9 11.35 -7.26 10.70
CA ASP A 9 11.02 -8.49 10.01
C ASP A 9 10.43 -8.22 8.61
N ILE A 10 10.09 -6.97 8.31
CA ILE A 10 9.44 -6.58 7.05
C ILE A 10 10.39 -6.74 5.85
N LYS A 11 9.91 -7.45 4.84
CA LYS A 11 10.58 -7.64 3.54
C LYS A 11 9.73 -7.17 2.36
N ALA A 12 8.42 -6.98 2.59
CA ALA A 12 7.50 -6.59 1.55
C ALA A 12 6.46 -5.57 2.02
N PHE A 13 6.07 -4.71 1.10
CA PHE A 13 4.98 -3.76 1.26
C PHE A 13 3.86 -4.11 0.29
N VAL A 14 2.63 -4.14 0.77
CA VAL A 14 1.43 -4.36 -0.06
C VAL A 14 0.47 -3.20 0.15
N PHE A 15 0.05 -2.56 -0.93
CA PHE A 15 -0.75 -1.35 -0.89
C PHE A 15 -2.04 -1.50 -1.69
N ASP A 16 -3.14 -0.95 -1.17
CA ASP A 16 -4.26 -0.52 -1.99
C ASP A 16 -3.91 0.78 -2.74
N VAL A 17 -4.78 1.23 -3.63
CA VAL A 17 -4.58 2.44 -4.45
C VAL A 17 -5.45 3.59 -3.97
N ASP A 18 -6.76 3.44 -4.05
CA ASP A 18 -7.70 4.51 -3.73
C ASP A 18 -7.73 4.73 -2.20
N GLY A 19 -7.52 5.96 -1.75
CA GLY A 19 -7.36 6.29 -0.33
C GLY A 19 -5.95 6.09 0.24
N VAL A 20 -5.06 5.36 -0.45
CA VAL A 20 -3.65 5.11 -0.05
C VAL A 20 -2.69 5.92 -0.90
N PHE A 21 -2.53 5.61 -2.19
CA PHE A 21 -1.73 6.42 -3.14
C PHE A 21 -2.47 7.65 -3.64
N THR A 22 -3.79 7.63 -3.56
CA THR A 22 -4.67 8.76 -3.88
C THR A 22 -5.39 9.22 -2.61
N ASP A 23 -6.11 10.32 -2.68
CA ASP A 23 -6.98 10.79 -1.60
C ASP A 23 -8.36 10.10 -1.58
N GLY A 24 -8.58 9.11 -2.46
CA GLY A 24 -9.85 8.43 -2.67
C GLY A 24 -10.79 9.17 -3.64
N THR A 25 -10.43 10.37 -4.11
CA THR A 25 -11.24 11.12 -5.08
C THR A 25 -11.07 10.57 -6.49
N VAL A 26 -12.17 10.35 -7.19
CA VAL A 26 -12.21 9.97 -8.60
C VAL A 26 -12.87 11.09 -9.39
N TYR A 27 -12.16 11.62 -10.37
CA TYR A 27 -12.70 12.63 -11.29
C TYR A 27 -13.31 11.92 -12.50
N LEU A 28 -14.60 12.20 -12.75
CA LEU A 28 -15.31 11.66 -13.90
C LEU A 28 -15.09 12.56 -15.10
N LEU A 29 -14.59 12.01 -16.18
CA LEU A 29 -14.28 12.72 -17.41
C LEU A 29 -15.20 12.25 -18.56
N PRO A 30 -15.39 13.05 -19.62
CA PRO A 30 -16.15 12.63 -20.79
C PRO A 30 -15.60 11.33 -21.41
N GLY A 31 -16.49 10.52 -22.02
CA GLY A 31 -16.11 9.27 -22.67
C GLY A 31 -15.82 8.13 -21.71
N GLU A 32 -16.50 8.09 -20.56
CA GLU A 32 -16.37 7.03 -19.55
C GLU A 32 -14.95 6.93 -18.95
N ASN A 33 -14.19 7.99 -19.04
CA ASN A 33 -12.85 8.08 -18.47
C ASN A 33 -12.90 8.55 -17.01
N MET A 34 -11.91 8.12 -16.26
CA MET A 34 -11.70 8.56 -14.88
C MET A 34 -10.24 8.94 -14.67
N CYS A 35 -9.96 9.91 -13.82
CA CYS A 35 -8.60 10.19 -13.41
C CYS A 35 -8.46 10.32 -11.89
N ARG A 36 -7.24 10.15 -11.42
CA ARG A 36 -6.83 10.23 -10.02
C ARG A 36 -5.55 11.03 -9.90
N ALA A 37 -5.42 11.76 -8.81
CA ALA A 37 -4.17 12.43 -8.47
C ALA A 37 -3.31 11.50 -7.61
N MET A 38 -2.02 11.42 -7.93
CA MET A 38 -1.01 10.68 -7.14
C MET A 38 0.16 11.58 -6.81
N SER A 39 0.70 11.45 -5.61
CA SER A 39 1.86 12.22 -5.19
C SER A 39 3.16 11.70 -5.83
N SER A 40 4.02 12.62 -6.26
CA SER A 40 5.37 12.29 -6.74
C SER A 40 6.29 11.80 -5.62
N LEU A 41 6.05 12.22 -4.36
CA LEU A 41 6.85 11.83 -3.20
C LEU A 41 6.69 10.35 -2.86
N ASP A 42 5.48 9.78 -3.04
CA ASP A 42 5.27 8.33 -2.89
C ASP A 42 6.09 7.54 -3.90
N GLY A 43 6.15 8.03 -5.14
CA GLY A 43 6.95 7.41 -6.17
C GLY A 43 8.44 7.31 -5.78
N TYR A 44 9.00 8.36 -5.17
CA TYR A 44 10.38 8.34 -4.68
C TYR A 44 10.59 7.28 -3.58
N ALA A 45 9.69 7.21 -2.61
CA ALA A 45 9.79 6.26 -1.51
C ALA A 45 9.69 4.81 -2.00
N VAL A 46 8.76 4.52 -2.92
CA VAL A 46 8.64 3.20 -3.53
C VAL A 46 9.90 2.79 -4.28
N ILE A 47 10.45 3.67 -5.12
CA ILE A 47 11.71 3.40 -5.84
C ILE A 47 12.85 3.14 -4.85
N LYS A 48 12.93 3.89 -3.75
CA LYS A 48 13.91 3.68 -2.69
C LYS A 48 13.75 2.31 -2.04
N ALA A 49 12.51 1.90 -1.72
CA ALA A 49 12.22 0.58 -1.16
C ALA A 49 12.67 -0.55 -2.10
N LEU A 50 12.31 -0.47 -3.38
CA LEU A 50 12.73 -1.45 -4.38
C LEU A 50 14.25 -1.53 -4.52
N LYS A 51 14.96 -0.40 -4.48
CA LYS A 51 16.44 -0.36 -4.51
C LYS A 51 17.08 -1.01 -3.28
N GLN A 52 16.41 -1.00 -2.14
CA GLN A 52 16.85 -1.66 -0.90
C GLN A 52 16.49 -3.15 -0.86
N GLY A 53 15.88 -3.67 -1.92
CA GLY A 53 15.53 -5.10 -2.03
C GLY A 53 14.15 -5.48 -1.52
N TYR A 54 13.37 -4.53 -0.98
CA TYR A 54 11.98 -4.78 -0.59
C TYR A 54 11.12 -5.13 -1.80
N LYS A 55 10.15 -6.01 -1.61
CA LYS A 55 9.11 -6.29 -2.61
C LYS A 55 7.96 -5.31 -2.41
N VAL A 56 7.35 -4.87 -3.50
CA VAL A 56 6.20 -3.96 -3.46
C VAL A 56 5.10 -4.52 -4.34
N GLY A 57 3.97 -4.84 -3.73
CA GLY A 57 2.75 -5.28 -4.39
C GLY A 57 1.65 -4.23 -4.32
N ILE A 58 0.88 -4.11 -5.37
CA ILE A 58 -0.32 -3.25 -5.45
C ILE A 58 -1.52 -4.15 -5.70
N ILE A 59 -2.49 -4.13 -4.78
CA ILE A 59 -3.72 -4.93 -4.89
C ILE A 59 -4.91 -3.98 -4.82
N THR A 60 -5.62 -3.79 -5.94
CA THR A 60 -6.69 -2.80 -6.06
C THR A 60 -7.93 -3.36 -6.77
N GLY A 61 -9.11 -2.92 -6.34
CA GLY A 61 -10.37 -3.19 -7.05
C GLY A 61 -10.48 -2.43 -8.40
N GLY A 62 -9.73 -1.36 -8.56
CA GLY A 62 -9.68 -0.55 -9.78
C GLY A 62 -8.91 -1.18 -10.93
N SER A 63 -9.08 -0.62 -12.13
CA SER A 63 -8.39 -1.11 -13.35
C SER A 63 -8.00 0.01 -14.30
N ASP A 64 -7.81 1.22 -13.78
CA ASP A 64 -7.45 2.38 -14.58
C ASP A 64 -6.10 2.16 -15.29
N PRO A 65 -6.03 2.30 -16.63
CA PRO A 65 -4.79 2.12 -17.39
C PRO A 65 -3.69 3.11 -17.01
N MET A 66 -4.05 4.35 -16.61
CA MET A 66 -3.07 5.36 -16.20
C MET A 66 -2.48 5.07 -14.84
N VAL A 67 -3.25 4.45 -13.93
CA VAL A 67 -2.75 3.92 -12.66
C VAL A 67 -1.73 2.81 -12.91
N LYS A 68 -2.05 1.86 -13.80
CA LYS A 68 -1.12 0.81 -14.23
C LYS A 68 0.16 1.40 -14.83
N TYR A 69 0.02 2.37 -15.74
CA TYR A 69 1.17 3.06 -16.35
C TYR A 69 2.05 3.72 -15.29
N ARG A 70 1.45 4.42 -14.32
CA ARG A 70 2.17 5.07 -13.22
C ARG A 70 3.00 4.07 -12.41
N PHE A 71 2.44 2.93 -12.03
CA PHE A 71 3.16 1.90 -11.28
C PHE A 71 4.26 1.22 -12.10
N SER A 72 4.03 0.98 -13.38
CA SER A 72 5.08 0.49 -14.29
C SER A 72 6.25 1.47 -14.38
N TYR A 73 5.98 2.77 -14.48
CA TYR A 73 7.00 3.82 -14.44
C TYR A 73 7.82 3.79 -13.15
N LEU A 74 7.18 3.49 -12.01
CA LEU A 74 7.82 3.32 -10.70
C LEU A 74 8.50 1.95 -10.54
N ARG A 75 8.53 1.11 -11.59
CA ARG A 75 9.13 -0.23 -11.61
C ARG A 75 8.45 -1.23 -10.67
N ILE A 76 7.19 -1.00 -10.30
CA ILE A 76 6.38 -1.99 -9.61
C ILE A 76 5.88 -2.98 -10.65
N VAL A 77 6.23 -4.24 -10.49
CA VAL A 77 5.84 -5.34 -11.39
C VAL A 77 4.63 -6.11 -10.88
N ASP A 78 4.45 -6.14 -9.56
CA ASP A 78 3.39 -6.87 -8.88
C ASP A 78 2.17 -5.98 -8.74
N TYR A 79 1.33 -5.96 -9.77
CA TYR A 79 0.12 -5.14 -9.85
C TYR A 79 -1.09 -6.04 -10.13
N TYR A 80 -2.01 -6.09 -9.17
CA TYR A 80 -3.23 -6.90 -9.16
C TYR A 80 -4.47 -5.99 -9.29
N PRO A 81 -4.88 -5.63 -10.53
CA PRO A 81 -6.08 -4.84 -10.77
C PRO A 81 -7.34 -5.70 -10.72
N LYS A 82 -8.51 -5.07 -10.54
CA LYS A 82 -9.81 -5.74 -10.50
C LYS A 82 -9.89 -6.83 -9.42
N SER A 83 -9.12 -6.70 -8.37
CA SER A 83 -9.11 -7.65 -7.27
C SER A 83 -10.50 -7.74 -6.62
N LYS A 84 -11.09 -8.92 -6.67
CA LYS A 84 -12.35 -9.24 -5.98
C LYS A 84 -12.12 -9.94 -4.65
N ASP A 85 -10.92 -10.48 -4.47
CA ASP A 85 -10.46 -11.19 -3.29
C ASP A 85 -9.00 -10.84 -3.04
N LYS A 86 -8.78 -9.82 -2.22
CA LYS A 86 -7.42 -9.32 -1.94
C LYS A 86 -6.55 -10.33 -1.19
N ILE A 87 -7.14 -11.27 -0.47
CA ILE A 87 -6.41 -12.36 0.18
C ILE A 87 -5.77 -13.28 -0.86
N LYS A 88 -6.53 -13.67 -1.88
CA LYS A 88 -6.02 -14.54 -2.94
C LYS A 88 -4.85 -13.90 -3.68
N ASP A 89 -4.93 -12.61 -3.96
CA ASP A 89 -3.87 -11.87 -4.63
C ASP A 89 -2.65 -11.69 -3.72
N LEU A 90 -2.87 -11.47 -2.41
CA LEU A 90 -1.81 -11.46 -1.41
C LEU A 90 -1.07 -12.80 -1.33
N GLU A 91 -1.80 -13.91 -1.29
CA GLU A 91 -1.21 -15.26 -1.27
C GLU A 91 -0.40 -15.54 -2.53
N HIS A 92 -0.89 -15.10 -3.69
CA HIS A 92 -0.12 -15.22 -4.94
C HIS A 92 1.18 -14.39 -4.88
N PHE A 93 1.11 -13.14 -4.41
CA PHE A 93 2.28 -12.29 -4.21
C PHE A 93 3.30 -12.93 -3.25
N LYS A 94 2.84 -13.47 -2.12
CA LYS A 94 3.67 -14.19 -1.14
C LYS A 94 4.37 -15.39 -1.77
N ALA A 95 3.62 -16.18 -2.56
CA ALA A 95 4.15 -17.38 -3.20
C ALA A 95 5.29 -17.06 -4.19
N ILE A 96 5.19 -15.95 -4.96
CA ILE A 96 6.24 -15.54 -5.91
C ILE A 96 7.57 -15.30 -5.21
N TYR A 97 7.56 -14.73 -4.01
CA TYR A 97 8.77 -14.31 -3.29
C TYR A 97 9.09 -15.18 -2.08
N ASN A 98 8.34 -16.27 -1.87
CA ASN A 98 8.46 -17.16 -0.70
C ASN A 98 8.40 -16.36 0.63
N LEU A 99 7.44 -15.45 0.73
CA LEU A 99 7.23 -14.59 1.89
C LEU A 99 6.28 -15.23 2.90
N LYS A 100 6.52 -14.94 4.18
CA LYS A 100 5.62 -15.29 5.28
C LYS A 100 4.76 -14.08 5.66
N ASP A 101 3.68 -14.30 6.39
CA ASP A 101 2.81 -13.22 6.90
C ASP A 101 3.59 -12.23 7.77
N GLU A 102 4.55 -12.73 8.57
CA GLU A 102 5.40 -11.93 9.45
C GLU A 102 6.38 -11.01 8.71
N GLU A 103 6.49 -11.13 7.39
CA GLU A 103 7.40 -10.34 6.56
C GLU A 103 6.69 -9.24 5.77
N ILE A 104 5.37 -9.10 5.97
CA ILE A 104 4.53 -8.20 5.16
C ILE A 104 3.97 -7.05 6.00
N LEU A 105 4.11 -5.85 5.48
CA LEU A 105 3.35 -4.69 5.90
C LEU A 105 2.33 -4.34 4.82
N SER A 106 1.06 -4.39 5.16
CA SER A 106 -0.02 -4.00 4.25
C SER A 106 -0.69 -2.70 4.66
N MET A 107 -1.23 -2.01 3.67
CA MET A 107 -1.87 -0.73 3.83
C MET A 107 -3.14 -0.63 3.01
N GLY A 108 -4.23 -0.22 3.66
CA GLY A 108 -5.54 -0.04 3.07
C GLY A 108 -6.40 0.90 3.89
N ASP A 109 -7.53 1.33 3.36
CA ASP A 109 -8.40 2.33 3.99
C ASP A 109 -9.87 1.90 4.10
N ASP A 110 -10.31 0.88 3.36
CA ASP A 110 -11.72 0.49 3.27
C ASP A 110 -11.94 -1.01 3.52
N ILE A 111 -13.20 -1.39 3.68
CA ILE A 111 -13.65 -2.74 4.03
C ILE A 111 -13.04 -3.86 3.17
N PRO A 112 -12.89 -3.71 1.84
CA PRO A 112 -12.24 -4.72 1.00
C PRO A 112 -10.81 -5.06 1.40
N ASP A 113 -10.11 -4.16 2.11
CA ASP A 113 -8.73 -4.36 2.57
C ASP A 113 -8.64 -5.18 3.85
N ARG A 114 -9.75 -5.28 4.59
CA ARG A 114 -9.78 -5.74 5.98
C ARG A 114 -9.08 -7.08 6.19
N GLU A 115 -9.38 -8.06 5.37
CA GLU A 115 -8.82 -9.40 5.58
C GLU A 115 -7.34 -9.47 5.16
N MET A 116 -6.94 -8.75 4.10
CA MET A 116 -5.54 -8.58 3.72
C MET A 116 -4.73 -7.92 4.86
N LEU A 117 -5.26 -6.86 5.48
CA LEU A 117 -4.63 -6.19 6.61
C LEU A 117 -4.47 -7.10 7.82
N LYS A 118 -5.50 -7.90 8.15
CA LYS A 118 -5.44 -8.84 9.28
C LYS A 118 -4.41 -9.94 9.11
N GLN A 119 -4.17 -10.38 7.88
CA GLN A 119 -3.21 -11.43 7.59
C GLN A 119 -1.77 -10.92 7.63
N SER A 120 -1.55 -9.64 7.43
CA SER A 120 -0.21 -9.05 7.41
C SER A 120 0.35 -8.85 8.81
N HIS A 121 1.67 -8.88 8.94
CA HIS A 121 2.38 -8.65 10.20
C HIS A 121 2.12 -7.27 10.79
N ILE A 122 2.09 -6.26 9.91
CA ILE A 122 1.73 -4.89 10.25
C ILE A 122 0.60 -4.44 9.35
N ALA A 123 -0.53 -4.12 9.97
CA ALA A 123 -1.64 -3.44 9.33
C ALA A 123 -1.52 -1.93 9.48
N ALA A 124 -1.52 -1.20 8.38
CA ALA A 124 -1.46 0.26 8.39
C ALA A 124 -2.64 0.88 7.67
N CYS A 125 -3.07 2.07 8.09
CA CYS A 125 -4.12 2.81 7.41
C CYS A 125 -3.93 4.32 7.50
N PRO A 126 -4.55 5.11 6.60
CA PRO A 126 -4.59 6.55 6.70
C PRO A 126 -5.61 7.03 7.75
N PRO A 127 -5.56 8.29 8.19
CA PRO A 127 -6.48 8.83 9.19
C PRO A 127 -7.93 8.99 8.68
N ASN A 128 -8.12 8.97 7.36
CA ASN A 128 -9.43 8.99 6.71
C ASN A 128 -9.98 7.58 6.41
N ALA A 129 -9.28 6.50 6.79
CA ALA A 129 -9.80 5.15 6.68
C ALA A 129 -11.11 4.97 7.47
N VAL A 130 -11.94 4.02 7.05
CA VAL A 130 -13.18 3.70 7.73
C VAL A 130 -12.92 3.20 9.16
N PRO A 131 -13.87 3.40 10.10
CA PRO A 131 -13.67 3.05 11.51
C PRO A 131 -13.29 1.58 11.73
N GLU A 132 -13.79 0.68 10.90
CA GLU A 132 -13.53 -0.76 10.97
C GLU A 132 -12.07 -1.10 10.68
N ILE A 133 -11.46 -0.39 9.74
CA ILE A 133 -10.04 -0.54 9.39
C ILE A 133 -9.16 0.06 10.49
N LYS A 134 -9.51 1.23 11.00
CA LYS A 134 -8.77 1.86 12.12
C LYS A 134 -8.72 0.98 13.37
N LYS A 135 -9.76 0.19 13.62
CA LYS A 135 -9.82 -0.72 14.79
C LYS A 135 -8.83 -1.87 14.70
N ILE A 136 -8.44 -2.28 13.51
CA ILE A 136 -7.53 -3.42 13.29
C ILE A 136 -6.10 -2.97 12.94
N ALA A 137 -5.91 -1.68 12.64
CA ALA A 137 -4.61 -1.16 12.24
C ALA A 137 -3.63 -1.11 13.43
N ASP A 138 -2.42 -1.65 13.24
CA ASP A 138 -1.29 -1.47 14.15
C ASP A 138 -0.74 -0.05 14.11
N TYR A 139 -0.86 0.61 12.94
CA TYR A 139 -0.38 1.96 12.70
C TYR A 139 -1.39 2.79 11.90
N ILE A 140 -1.79 3.92 12.48
CA ILE A 140 -2.60 4.94 11.80
C ILE A 140 -1.68 6.11 11.46
N SER A 141 -1.54 6.42 10.17
CA SER A 141 -0.73 7.56 9.76
C SER A 141 -1.34 8.88 10.22
N PRO A 142 -0.53 9.87 10.61
CA PRO A 142 -1.03 11.22 10.85
C PRO A 142 -1.38 11.98 9.56
N ILE A 143 -1.11 11.42 8.38
CA ILE A 143 -1.27 12.08 7.08
C ILE A 143 -2.16 11.24 6.17
N LYS A 144 -3.11 11.92 5.52
CA LYS A 144 -4.06 11.33 4.56
C LYS A 144 -3.35 10.78 3.34
N GLY A 145 -3.94 9.76 2.70
CA GLY A 145 -3.54 9.28 1.39
C GLY A 145 -3.54 10.41 0.35
N GLY A 146 -2.68 10.32 -0.66
CA GLY A 146 -2.60 11.29 -1.76
C GLY A 146 -2.10 12.69 -1.40
N CYS A 147 -1.83 13.01 -0.13
CA CYS A 147 -1.37 14.34 0.31
C CYS A 147 0.16 14.52 0.17
N ILE A 148 0.62 15.81 0.12
CA ILE A 148 1.99 16.27 -0.19
C ILE A 148 3.11 15.65 0.69
N SER A 149 2.81 15.09 1.84
CA SER A 149 3.76 14.28 2.63
C SER A 149 3.14 12.91 2.84
N THR A 150 3.25 12.12 1.84
CA THR A 150 2.44 10.96 1.61
C THR A 150 2.66 9.84 2.59
N PHE A 151 1.59 9.19 2.84
CA PHE A 151 1.42 8.12 3.78
C PHE A 151 2.33 6.91 3.45
N SER A 152 2.36 6.44 2.20
CA SER A 152 3.24 5.36 1.76
C SER A 152 4.72 5.71 1.94
N SER A 153 5.12 6.96 1.66
CA SER A 153 6.49 7.39 1.89
C SER A 153 6.87 7.43 3.36
N LYS A 154 5.93 7.79 4.26
CA LYS A 154 6.22 7.78 5.69
C LYS A 154 6.36 6.39 6.26
N ILE A 155 5.53 5.43 5.85
CA ILE A 155 5.64 4.08 6.36
C ILE A 155 6.92 3.39 5.85
N ILE A 156 7.26 3.59 4.59
CA ILE A 156 8.52 3.10 4.02
C ILE A 156 9.71 3.74 4.73
N ASN A 157 9.69 5.06 4.98
CA ASN A 157 10.73 5.75 5.71
C ASN A 157 10.79 5.35 7.19
N LEU A 158 9.66 5.00 7.81
CA LEU A 158 9.62 4.48 9.18
C LEU A 158 10.41 3.17 9.29
N VAL A 159 10.22 2.25 8.36
CA VAL A 159 11.00 0.99 8.29
C VAL A 159 12.50 1.32 8.13
N PHE A 160 12.86 2.22 7.23
CA PHE A 160 14.27 2.58 7.02
C PHE A 160 14.90 3.25 8.23
N SER A 161 14.20 4.16 8.91
CA SER A 161 14.75 4.83 10.09
C SER A 161 14.97 3.87 11.25
N TYR A 162 14.09 2.87 11.38
CA TYR A 162 14.24 1.84 12.42
C TYR A 162 15.42 0.90 12.17
N LEU A 163 15.69 0.56 10.89
CA LEU A 163 16.81 -0.33 10.53
C LEU A 163 18.17 0.39 10.54
N SER A 164 18.17 1.72 10.58
CA SER A 164 19.39 2.54 10.60
C SER A 164 19.80 2.96 12.01
N SER A 165 18.98 2.65 13.02
CA SER A 165 19.21 2.92 14.43
C SER A 165 19.69 1.66 15.15
#